data_9e249fb3357991f872f59fe329922e29
#
_entry.id   9e249fb3357991f872f59fe329922e29
#
_cell.length_a   1.000
_cell.length_b   1.000
_cell.length_c   1.000
_cell.angle_alpha   90.00
_cell.angle_beta   90.00
_cell.angle_gamma   90.00
#
_symmetry.space_group_name_H-M   'P 1'
#
loop_
_entity.id
_entity.type
_entity.pdbx_description
1 polymer ?
#
loop_
_entity_poly.entity_id
_entity_poly.type
_entity_poly.pdbx_seq_one_letter_code
_entity_poly.pdbx_strand_id
1 'polypeptide(L)'
;SCIACMCETSEDIVKNWRAIQNIVSVKHQPAGNLAAWNVYLAFVTVEQVPLWDKYEIENNKFAARKIIIDGLQEIPSPEQLAIELQKQLLGSDLTLDTQVNDPKAALLSLERYVRGAPLDSKTESREKRARMINNIMEFLNNNEN
;
A
#
# COMPACT_ATOMS: atom_id res chain seq x y z
N SER A 1 -0.58 -8.80 -2.47
CA SER A 1 0.33 -9.96 -2.34
C SER A 1 1.72 -9.52 -1.95
N CYS A 2 2.39 -10.28 -1.08
CA CYS A 2 3.80 -10.09 -0.77
C CYS A 2 4.56 -11.41 -0.98
N ILE A 3 5.67 -11.33 -1.69
CA ILE A 3 6.60 -12.43 -1.94
C ILE A 3 7.88 -12.09 -1.20
N ALA A 4 8.29 -12.94 -0.25
CA ALA A 4 9.52 -12.75 0.50
C ALA A 4 10.63 -13.67 -0.01
N CYS A 5 11.81 -13.09 -0.27
CA CYS A 5 13.03 -13.79 -0.65
C CYS A 5 14.05 -13.64 0.49
N MET A 6 14.37 -14.77 1.13
CA MET A 6 15.46 -14.83 2.10
C MET A 6 16.78 -14.95 1.36
N CYS A 7 17.72 -14.09 1.67
CA CYS A 7 19.06 -14.05 1.10
C CYS A 7 20.11 -14.19 2.22
N GLU A 8 21.13 -14.99 1.99
CA GLU A 8 22.18 -15.19 2.99
C GLU A 8 23.04 -13.93 3.14
N THR A 9 23.34 -13.27 2.03
CA THR A 9 24.19 -12.08 2.01
C THR A 9 23.51 -10.88 1.33
N SER A 10 23.98 -9.70 1.64
CA SER A 10 23.59 -8.47 0.96
C SER A 10 23.98 -8.49 -0.53
N GLU A 11 25.13 -9.11 -0.84
CA GLU A 11 25.63 -9.26 -2.20
C GLU A 11 24.69 -10.14 -3.07
N ASP A 12 24.08 -11.16 -2.49
CA ASP A 12 23.09 -12.01 -3.17
C ASP A 12 21.89 -11.20 -3.61
N ILE A 13 21.42 -10.28 -2.78
CA ILE A 13 20.35 -9.37 -3.14
C ILE A 13 20.77 -8.51 -4.34
N VAL A 14 21.89 -7.82 -4.22
CA VAL A 14 22.39 -6.89 -5.25
C VAL A 14 22.60 -7.59 -6.59
N LYS A 15 23.12 -8.81 -6.59
CA LYS A 15 23.34 -9.58 -7.81
C LYS A 15 22.07 -10.12 -8.45
N ASN A 16 21.10 -10.58 -7.63
CA ASN A 16 20.02 -11.41 -8.12
C ASN A 16 18.64 -10.71 -8.17
N TRP A 17 18.47 -9.52 -7.59
CA TRP A 17 17.15 -8.89 -7.51
C TRP A 17 16.45 -8.71 -8.87
N ARG A 18 17.23 -8.39 -9.94
CA ARG A 18 16.67 -8.26 -11.31
C ARG A 18 16.16 -9.57 -11.87
N ALA A 19 16.89 -10.67 -11.64
CA ALA A 19 16.47 -12.00 -12.05
C ALA A 19 15.21 -12.44 -11.31
N ILE A 20 15.16 -12.21 -10.00
CA ILE A 20 14.01 -12.55 -9.15
C ILE A 20 12.77 -11.76 -9.58
N GLN A 21 12.89 -10.43 -9.79
CA GLN A 21 11.75 -9.64 -10.25
C GLN A 21 11.22 -10.11 -11.63
N ASN A 22 12.12 -10.56 -12.54
CA ASN A 22 11.72 -11.08 -13.84
C ASN A 22 10.94 -12.39 -13.69
N ILE A 23 11.35 -13.26 -12.76
CA ILE A 23 10.59 -14.47 -12.44
C ILE A 23 9.20 -14.10 -11.89
N VAL A 24 9.12 -13.12 -10.99
CA VAL A 24 7.85 -12.63 -10.44
C VAL A 24 6.97 -12.05 -11.55
N SER A 25 7.53 -11.28 -12.49
CA SER A 25 6.78 -10.68 -13.58
C SER A 25 6.14 -11.72 -14.52
N VAL A 26 6.80 -12.86 -14.70
CA VAL A 26 6.31 -13.94 -15.57
C VAL A 26 5.36 -14.90 -14.85
N LYS A 27 5.68 -15.21 -13.60
CA LYS A 27 5.01 -16.28 -12.85
C LYS A 27 3.88 -15.80 -11.96
N HIS A 28 3.92 -14.53 -11.56
CA HIS A 28 2.97 -13.95 -10.61
C HIS A 28 2.31 -12.71 -11.22
N GLN A 29 1.40 -12.94 -12.16
CA GLN A 29 0.54 -11.89 -12.70
C GLN A 29 -0.84 -12.00 -12.02
N PRO A 30 -1.18 -11.08 -11.11
CA PRO A 30 -2.50 -11.07 -10.53
C PRO A 30 -3.55 -10.72 -11.60
N ALA A 31 -4.70 -11.39 -11.55
CA ALA A 31 -5.80 -11.11 -12.45
C ALA A 31 -6.35 -9.69 -12.23
N GLY A 32 -6.24 -8.83 -13.23
CA GLY A 32 -6.80 -7.47 -13.24
C GLY A 32 -5.76 -6.36 -13.05
N ASN A 33 -6.00 -5.22 -13.73
CA ASN A 33 -5.07 -4.09 -13.80
C ASN A 33 -4.76 -3.43 -12.45
N LEU A 34 -5.69 -3.45 -11.48
CA LEU A 34 -5.51 -2.86 -10.15
C LEU A 34 -4.68 -3.76 -9.21
N ALA A 35 -4.65 -5.07 -9.45
CA ALA A 35 -3.95 -6.02 -8.60
C ALA A 35 -2.42 -6.00 -8.83
N ALA A 36 -1.95 -5.60 -10.02
CA ALA A 36 -0.52 -5.52 -10.34
C ALA A 36 0.23 -4.48 -9.47
N TRP A 37 -0.45 -3.40 -9.05
CA TRP A 37 0.13 -2.34 -8.20
C TRP A 37 0.27 -2.74 -6.72
N ASN A 38 -0.33 -3.87 -6.33
CA ASN A 38 -0.34 -4.37 -4.95
C ASN A 38 0.51 -5.63 -4.77
N VAL A 39 1.50 -5.82 -5.63
CA VAL A 39 2.51 -6.87 -5.47
C VAL A 39 3.75 -6.27 -4.84
N TYR A 40 4.19 -6.87 -3.74
CA TYR A 40 5.41 -6.51 -3.04
C TYR A 40 6.41 -7.66 -3.13
N LEU A 41 7.67 -7.32 -3.33
CA LEU A 41 8.80 -8.24 -3.33
C LEU A 41 9.75 -7.81 -2.21
N ALA A 42 9.75 -8.55 -1.11
CA ALA A 42 10.57 -8.28 0.04
C ALA A 42 11.85 -9.12 -0.03
N PHE A 43 13.00 -8.46 0.03
CA PHE A 43 14.30 -9.10 0.19
C PHE A 43 14.72 -9.00 1.65
N VAL A 44 15.09 -10.12 2.25
CA VAL A 44 15.37 -10.22 3.69
C VAL A 44 16.76 -10.79 3.88
N THR A 45 17.61 -10.11 4.64
CA THR A 45 18.96 -10.55 4.97
C THR A 45 19.39 -10.05 6.35
N VAL A 46 20.31 -10.75 6.98
CA VAL A 46 20.96 -10.33 8.24
C VAL A 46 22.03 -9.26 8.01
N GLU A 47 22.60 -9.20 6.81
CA GLU A 47 23.62 -8.22 6.47
C GLU A 47 23.00 -6.86 6.12
N GLN A 48 23.79 -5.80 6.28
CA GLN A 48 23.43 -4.46 5.81
C GLN A 48 23.61 -4.36 4.29
N VAL A 49 22.56 -3.97 3.59
CA VAL A 49 22.65 -3.65 2.17
C VAL A 49 23.18 -2.22 2.00
N PRO A 50 24.16 -1.98 1.11
CA PRO A 50 24.65 -0.62 0.86
C PRO A 50 23.49 0.32 0.49
N LEU A 51 23.50 1.52 1.05
CA LEU A 51 22.40 2.48 0.92
C LEU A 51 22.05 2.79 -0.54
N TRP A 52 23.03 2.87 -1.40
CA TRP A 52 22.82 3.16 -2.82
C TRP A 52 22.10 2.00 -3.53
N ASP A 53 22.51 0.77 -3.27
CA ASP A 53 21.87 -0.42 -3.84
C ASP A 53 20.44 -0.56 -3.33
N LYS A 54 20.21 -0.34 -2.04
CA LYS A 54 18.88 -0.31 -1.45
C LYS A 54 17.99 0.72 -2.15
N TYR A 55 18.50 1.95 -2.34
CA TYR A 55 17.78 3.00 -3.05
C TYR A 55 17.46 2.61 -4.50
N GLU A 56 18.41 2.03 -5.24
CA GLU A 56 18.20 1.58 -6.62
C GLU A 56 17.11 0.50 -6.70
N ILE A 57 17.17 -0.50 -5.82
CA ILE A 57 16.25 -1.62 -5.81
C ILE A 57 14.83 -1.17 -5.45
N GLU A 58 14.65 -0.41 -4.38
CA GLU A 58 13.34 0.02 -3.88
C GLU A 58 12.67 1.04 -4.81
N ASN A 59 13.42 1.87 -5.52
CA ASN A 59 12.87 2.80 -6.49
C ASN A 59 12.53 2.16 -7.85
N ASN A 60 13.02 0.98 -8.12
CA ASN A 60 12.62 0.24 -9.31
C ASN A 60 11.23 -0.37 -9.10
N LYS A 61 10.22 0.10 -9.83
CA LYS A 61 8.81 -0.32 -9.68
C LYS A 61 8.37 -1.34 -10.73
N PHE A 62 9.30 -1.88 -11.53
CA PHE A 62 8.97 -2.91 -12.51
C PHE A 62 8.52 -4.20 -11.82
N ALA A 63 7.44 -4.79 -12.29
CA ALA A 63 6.81 -6.04 -11.82
C ALA A 63 6.24 -6.02 -10.40
N ALA A 64 6.89 -5.38 -9.44
CA ALA A 64 6.48 -5.33 -8.03
C ALA A 64 7.12 -4.12 -7.34
N ARG A 65 6.56 -3.68 -6.22
CA ARG A 65 7.22 -2.77 -5.28
C ARG A 65 8.24 -3.57 -4.47
N LYS A 66 9.49 -3.11 -4.40
CA LYS A 66 10.54 -3.79 -3.63
C LYS A 66 10.64 -3.18 -2.25
N ILE A 67 10.94 -4.02 -1.29
CA ILE A 67 11.23 -3.67 0.10
C ILE A 67 12.47 -4.45 0.50
N ILE A 68 13.43 -3.80 1.15
CA ILE A 68 14.61 -4.45 1.70
C ILE A 68 14.52 -4.39 3.23
N ILE A 69 14.55 -5.57 3.85
CA ILE A 69 14.63 -5.76 5.30
C ILE A 69 16.03 -6.32 5.59
N ASP A 70 16.90 -5.46 6.04
CA ASP A 70 18.33 -5.74 6.22
C ASP A 70 18.82 -5.43 7.64
N GLY A 71 20.03 -5.88 7.97
CA GLY A 71 20.64 -5.62 9.28
C GLY A 71 19.94 -6.32 10.44
N LEU A 72 19.28 -7.43 10.19
CA LEU A 72 18.62 -8.23 11.22
C LEU A 72 19.65 -9.00 12.03
N GLN A 73 19.34 -9.28 13.29
CA GLN A 73 20.20 -10.13 14.15
C GLN A 73 20.16 -11.60 13.71
N GLU A 74 19.01 -12.04 13.25
CA GLU A 74 18.75 -13.39 12.74
C GLU A 74 17.68 -13.36 11.65
N ILE A 75 17.58 -14.42 10.86
CA ILE A 75 16.50 -14.55 9.88
C ILE A 75 15.17 -14.69 10.61
N PRO A 76 14.18 -13.81 10.38
CA PRO A 76 12.94 -13.80 11.12
C PRO A 76 12.07 -15.01 10.78
N SER A 77 11.26 -15.44 11.74
CA SER A 77 10.17 -16.38 11.48
C SER A 77 9.11 -15.73 10.55
N PRO A 78 8.26 -16.52 9.90
CA PRO A 78 7.19 -15.98 9.06
C PRO A 78 6.29 -14.97 9.79
N GLU A 79 6.01 -15.19 11.09
CA GLU A 79 5.20 -14.30 11.91
C GLU A 79 5.92 -12.98 12.21
N GLN A 80 7.20 -13.05 12.56
CA GLN A 80 8.04 -11.86 12.79
C GLN A 80 8.19 -11.05 11.51
N LEU A 81 8.41 -11.73 10.38
CA LEU A 81 8.49 -11.07 9.08
C LEU A 81 7.18 -10.37 8.70
N ALA A 82 6.03 -10.98 8.98
CA ALA A 82 4.73 -10.37 8.72
C ALA A 82 4.53 -9.08 9.53
N ILE A 83 4.96 -9.07 10.81
CA ILE A 83 4.93 -7.88 11.67
C ILE A 83 5.84 -6.79 11.10
N GLU A 84 7.05 -7.14 10.69
CA GLU A 84 8.01 -6.16 10.14
C GLU A 84 7.52 -5.57 8.80
N LEU A 85 6.97 -6.41 7.92
CA LEU A 85 6.35 -5.97 6.69
C LEU A 85 5.14 -5.05 6.94
N GLN A 86 4.32 -5.36 7.94
CA GLN A 86 3.19 -4.49 8.31
C GLN A 86 3.66 -3.11 8.75
N LYS A 87 4.72 -3.02 9.56
CA LYS A 87 5.29 -1.72 9.98
C LYS A 87 5.79 -0.90 8.80
N GLN A 88 6.49 -1.54 7.85
CA GLN A 88 7.01 -0.85 6.67
C GLN A 88 5.93 -0.47 5.65
N LEU A 89 4.89 -1.29 5.50
CA LEU A 89 3.82 -1.06 4.52
C LEU A 89 2.76 -0.09 5.01
N LEU A 90 2.43 -0.14 6.30
CA LEU A 90 1.35 0.66 6.90
C LEU A 90 1.88 1.92 7.59
N GLY A 91 3.20 2.00 7.82
CA GLY A 91 3.80 3.03 8.66
C GLY A 91 3.62 2.72 10.15
N SER A 92 4.58 3.15 10.97
CA SER A 92 4.57 2.90 12.42
C SER A 92 3.43 3.63 13.15
N ASP A 93 2.80 4.63 12.52
CA ASP A 93 1.79 5.50 13.11
C ASP A 93 0.34 5.05 12.82
N LEU A 94 0.14 4.08 11.94
CA LEU A 94 -1.15 3.49 11.69
C LEU A 94 -1.40 2.31 12.64
N THR A 95 -1.65 2.62 13.89
CA THR A 95 -2.41 1.70 14.74
C THR A 95 -3.83 1.66 14.20
N LEU A 96 -4.21 0.54 13.59
CA LEU A 96 -5.61 0.28 13.29
C LEU A 96 -6.35 0.26 14.64
N ASP A 97 -7.02 1.36 14.95
CA ASP A 97 -7.96 1.39 16.05
C ASP A 97 -9.09 0.42 15.72
N THR A 98 -9.09 -0.74 16.37
CA THR A 98 -10.13 -1.77 16.19
C THR A 98 -11.49 -1.32 16.73
N GLN A 99 -11.56 -0.12 17.29
CA GLN A 99 -12.80 0.54 17.74
C GLN A 99 -13.42 1.46 16.70
N VAL A 100 -12.82 1.61 15.52
CA VAL A 100 -13.45 2.38 14.44
C VAL A 100 -14.73 1.65 14.03
N ASN A 101 -15.84 2.26 14.38
CA ASN A 101 -17.18 1.95 13.89
C ASN A 101 -17.13 1.55 12.41
N ASP A 102 -17.78 0.44 12.09
CA ASP A 102 -17.88 -0.21 10.79
C ASP A 102 -17.74 0.81 9.64
N PRO A 103 -16.63 0.79 8.85
CA PRO A 103 -16.44 1.72 7.74
C PRO A 103 -17.57 1.66 6.70
N LYS A 104 -18.36 0.57 6.70
CA LYS A 104 -19.59 0.47 5.92
C LYS A 104 -20.65 1.46 6.37
N ALA A 105 -20.77 1.74 7.65
CA ALA A 105 -21.77 2.70 8.14
C ALA A 105 -21.42 4.13 7.74
N ALA A 106 -20.14 4.51 7.78
CA ALA A 106 -19.67 5.82 7.34
C ALA A 106 -19.78 5.99 5.81
N LEU A 107 -19.43 4.96 5.02
CA LEU A 107 -19.60 4.96 3.57
C LEU A 107 -21.05 5.04 3.14
N LEU A 108 -21.96 4.31 3.80
CA LEU A 108 -23.40 4.37 3.54
C LEU A 108 -23.99 5.75 3.86
N SER A 109 -23.49 6.43 4.88
CA SER A 109 -23.92 7.79 5.21
C SER A 109 -23.44 8.81 4.16
N LEU A 110 -22.19 8.71 3.66
CA LEU A 110 -21.66 9.55 2.60
C LEU A 110 -22.34 9.30 1.24
N GLU A 111 -22.67 8.05 0.91
CA GLU A 111 -23.39 7.70 -0.32
C GLU A 111 -24.72 8.47 -0.43
N ARG A 112 -25.42 8.70 0.70
CA ARG A 112 -26.65 9.48 0.73
C ARG A 112 -26.48 10.91 0.20
N TYR A 113 -25.33 11.53 0.45
CA TYR A 113 -25.06 12.91 0.01
C TYR A 113 -24.61 12.99 -1.45
N VAL A 114 -24.06 11.93 -2.03
CA VAL A 114 -23.55 11.89 -3.40
C VAL A 114 -24.55 11.30 -4.39
N ARG A 115 -25.52 10.55 -3.88
CA ARG A 115 -26.52 9.87 -4.71
C ARG A 115 -27.39 10.88 -5.47
N GLY A 116 -27.40 10.74 -6.80
CA GLY A 116 -28.17 11.64 -7.69
C GLY A 116 -27.50 12.97 -7.99
N ALA A 117 -26.18 13.09 -7.77
CA ALA A 117 -25.42 14.26 -8.21
C ALA A 117 -25.50 14.38 -9.75
N PRO A 118 -25.90 15.53 -10.29
CA PRO A 118 -25.96 15.72 -11.73
C PRO A 118 -24.54 15.78 -12.32
N LEU A 119 -24.32 15.09 -13.44
CA LEU A 119 -23.00 15.00 -14.11
C LEU A 119 -22.83 16.02 -15.23
N ASP A 120 -23.88 16.72 -15.62
CA ASP A 120 -23.81 17.72 -16.69
C ASP A 120 -23.10 19.01 -16.26
N SER A 121 -22.76 19.88 -17.26
CA SER A 121 -22.01 21.11 -17.03
C SER A 121 -22.89 22.33 -16.82
N LYS A 122 -24.21 22.21 -16.74
CA LYS A 122 -25.15 23.31 -16.58
C LYS A 122 -24.91 24.06 -15.25
N THR A 123 -25.19 25.36 -15.25
CA THR A 123 -24.99 26.20 -14.06
C THR A 123 -25.78 25.70 -12.87
N GLU A 124 -27.04 25.31 -13.06
CA GLU A 124 -27.89 24.73 -12.01
C GLU A 124 -27.33 23.46 -11.41
N SER A 125 -26.75 22.61 -12.26
CA SER A 125 -26.11 21.36 -11.82
C SER A 125 -24.82 21.60 -11.03
N ARG A 126 -24.06 22.66 -11.38
CA ARG A 126 -22.89 23.10 -10.61
C ARG A 126 -23.28 23.59 -9.21
N GLU A 127 -24.32 24.41 -9.13
CA GLU A 127 -24.83 24.90 -7.84
C GLU A 127 -25.36 23.75 -6.96
N LYS A 128 -26.02 22.77 -7.56
CA LYS A 128 -26.49 21.60 -6.84
C LYS A 128 -25.32 20.79 -6.28
N ARG A 129 -24.26 20.55 -7.09
CA ARG A 129 -23.04 19.88 -6.61
C ARG A 129 -22.33 20.67 -5.51
N ALA A 130 -22.24 21.99 -5.63
CA ALA A 130 -21.64 22.84 -4.60
C ALA A 130 -22.37 22.72 -3.26
N ARG A 131 -23.71 22.72 -3.27
CA ARG A 131 -24.52 22.48 -2.06
C ARG A 131 -24.28 21.10 -1.47
N MET A 132 -24.18 20.06 -2.31
CA MET A 132 -23.90 18.69 -1.86
C MET A 132 -22.51 18.59 -1.20
N ILE A 133 -21.49 19.27 -1.76
CA ILE A 133 -20.15 19.30 -1.18
C ILE A 133 -20.17 20.00 0.19
N ASN A 134 -20.85 21.13 0.32
CA ASN A 134 -20.97 21.82 1.60
C ASN A 134 -21.65 20.95 2.67
N ASN A 135 -22.70 20.23 2.31
CA ASN A 135 -23.37 19.32 3.23
C ASN A 135 -22.45 18.15 3.69
N ILE A 136 -21.58 17.67 2.79
CA ILE A 136 -20.57 16.65 3.15
C ILE A 136 -19.54 17.25 4.11
N MET A 137 -19.06 18.46 3.85
CA MET A 137 -18.10 19.14 4.73
C MET A 137 -18.70 19.37 6.13
N GLU A 138 -19.94 19.83 6.22
CA GLU A 138 -20.64 19.99 7.51
C GLU A 138 -20.82 18.65 8.24
N PHE A 139 -21.17 17.59 7.51
CA PHE A 139 -21.28 16.25 8.09
C PHE A 139 -19.94 15.75 8.64
N LEU A 140 -18.85 15.95 7.91
CA LEU A 140 -17.52 15.53 8.37
C LEU A 140 -17.07 16.33 9.59
N ASN A 141 -17.23 17.66 9.57
CA ASN A 141 -16.87 18.52 10.70
C ASN A 141 -17.67 18.20 11.99
N ASN A 142 -18.91 17.76 11.85
CA ASN A 142 -19.75 17.41 13.00
C ASN A 142 -19.44 16.02 13.56
N ASN A 143 -18.69 15.18 12.85
CA ASN A 143 -18.32 13.82 13.27
C ASN A 143 -16.83 13.71 13.68
N GLU A 144 -16.05 14.80 13.62
CA GLU A 144 -14.67 14.86 14.11
C GLU A 144 -14.54 15.27 15.60
N ASN A 145 -15.66 15.45 16.33
CA ASN A 145 -15.67 15.78 17.76
C ASN A 145 -16.14 14.61 18.62
#